data_9772e1385138b3eb96a9bb81f8c90e97
#
_entry.id   9772e1385138b3eb96a9bb81f8c90e97
#
_cell.length_a   1.000
_cell.length_b   1.000
_cell.length_c   1.000
_cell.angle_alpha   90.00
_cell.angle_beta   90.00
_cell.angle_gamma   90.00
#
_symmetry.space_group_name_H-M   'P 1'
#
loop_
_entity.id
_entity.type
_entity.pdbx_description
1 polymer ?
#
loop_
_entity_poly.entity_id
_entity_poly.type
_entity_poly.pdbx_seq_one_letter_code
_entity_poly.pdbx_strand_id
1 'polypeptide(L)'
;MKALIITILVAGILMLAGCAEPEPRVAPRPKVNWNDVQSIASAISVQHDDLNKITNFKGPNSSSGILDTVLLRAGKSDEGGGFSYQIYVIDYYHGDWRYYDTASDSKGNHLVIKLNSRDVSSCDYFTCAHQEHLGINVSREYLEKNQENGIVFKVSGKGGEETFIITSSYIKAFLSVAK
;
A
#
# COMPACT_ATOMS: atom_id res chain seq x y z
N MET A 1 55.82 40.98 -4.09
CA MET A 1 54.35 41.08 -4.14
C MET A 1 53.65 39.91 -4.87
N LYS A 2 54.33 39.10 -5.70
CA LYS A 2 53.67 37.96 -6.42
C LYS A 2 53.59 36.66 -5.60
N ALA A 3 54.42 36.45 -4.56
CA ALA A 3 54.45 35.25 -3.74
C ALA A 3 53.34 35.19 -2.65
N LEU A 4 52.83 36.36 -2.23
CA LEU A 4 51.83 36.44 -1.16
C LEU A 4 50.40 36.12 -1.64
N ILE A 5 50.11 36.26 -2.94
CA ILE A 5 48.77 36.01 -3.53
C ILE A 5 48.53 34.52 -3.75
N ILE A 6 49.57 33.74 -4.02
CA ILE A 6 49.43 32.30 -4.27
C ILE A 6 49.14 31.51 -2.97
N THR A 7 49.64 31.98 -1.83
CA THR A 7 49.44 31.30 -0.53
C THR A 7 48.02 31.45 -0.02
N ILE A 8 47.29 32.49 -0.37
CA ILE A 8 45.90 32.71 0.06
C ILE A 8 44.94 31.88 -0.79
N LEU A 9 45.27 31.57 -2.05
CA LEU A 9 44.40 30.78 -2.93
C LEU A 9 44.40 29.28 -2.58
N VAL A 10 45.49 28.76 -2.01
CA VAL A 10 45.59 27.35 -1.60
C VAL A 10 44.89 27.09 -0.26
N ALA A 11 44.81 28.08 0.63
CA ALA A 11 44.12 27.94 1.92
C ALA A 11 42.58 27.91 1.80
N GLY A 12 42.03 28.43 0.69
CA GLY A 12 40.56 28.48 0.47
C GLY A 12 39.90 27.18 -0.01
N ILE A 13 40.68 26.23 -0.48
CA ILE A 13 40.12 24.99 -1.10
C ILE A 13 39.94 23.83 -0.09
N LEU A 14 40.50 23.94 1.10
CA LEU A 14 40.46 22.84 2.09
C LEU A 14 39.22 22.82 3.00
N MET A 15 38.26 23.71 2.86
CA MET A 15 37.10 23.82 3.76
C MET A 15 35.79 23.24 3.19
N LEU A 16 35.82 22.47 2.08
CA LEU A 16 34.62 21.86 1.48
C LEU A 16 34.59 20.32 1.61
N ALA A 17 35.35 19.76 2.54
CA ALA A 17 35.11 18.36 2.95
C ALA A 17 33.90 18.33 3.89
N GLY A 18 32.70 18.59 3.35
CA GLY A 18 31.44 18.31 4.02
C GLY A 18 31.40 16.82 4.34
N CYS A 19 31.36 16.45 5.62
CA CYS A 19 31.05 15.10 6.06
C CYS A 19 29.66 14.74 5.48
N ALA A 20 29.62 14.00 4.37
CA ALA A 20 28.42 13.32 3.96
C ALA A 20 28.14 12.24 5.02
N GLU A 21 27.16 12.50 5.86
CA GLU A 21 26.65 11.53 6.81
C GLU A 21 26.14 10.32 6.01
N PRO A 22 26.62 9.09 6.24
CA PRO A 22 26.18 7.93 5.48
C PRO A 22 24.68 7.73 5.74
N GLU A 23 23.88 7.78 4.67
CA GLU A 23 22.45 7.48 4.76
C GLU A 23 22.25 6.13 5.48
N PRO A 24 21.34 6.06 6.46
CA PRO A 24 21.06 4.82 7.17
C PRO A 24 20.63 3.75 6.14
N ARG A 25 21.43 2.68 6.02
CA ARG A 25 21.10 1.54 5.17
C ARG A 25 19.83 0.90 5.71
N VAL A 26 18.70 1.18 5.06
CA VAL A 26 17.44 0.49 5.35
C VAL A 26 17.67 -0.99 5.04
N ALA A 27 17.60 -1.84 6.07
CA ALA A 27 17.72 -3.29 5.90
C ALA A 27 16.66 -3.76 4.88
N PRO A 28 17.01 -4.62 3.92
CA PRO A 28 16.06 -5.16 2.95
C PRO A 28 14.92 -5.84 3.72
N ARG A 29 13.67 -5.48 3.37
CA ARG A 29 12.50 -6.08 4.00
C ARG A 29 12.53 -7.59 3.77
N PRO A 30 12.27 -8.41 4.79
CA PRO A 30 12.21 -9.85 4.63
C PRO A 30 11.18 -10.23 3.58
N LYS A 31 11.52 -11.17 2.71
CA LYS A 31 10.62 -11.66 1.67
C LYS A 31 9.47 -12.41 2.32
N VAL A 32 8.23 -11.98 2.08
CA VAL A 32 7.03 -12.60 2.65
C VAL A 32 6.80 -13.98 2.03
N ASN A 33 6.65 -15.00 2.88
CA ASN A 33 6.16 -16.31 2.45
C ASN A 33 4.62 -16.31 2.53
N TRP A 34 3.96 -16.23 1.39
CA TRP A 34 2.50 -16.11 1.30
C TRP A 34 1.71 -17.36 1.71
N ASN A 35 2.39 -18.50 1.90
CA ASN A 35 1.80 -19.74 2.41
C ASN A 35 1.94 -19.88 3.93
N ASP A 36 2.66 -18.99 4.58
CA ASP A 36 2.92 -19.01 6.02
C ASP A 36 2.27 -17.81 6.71
N VAL A 37 1.28 -18.09 7.54
CA VAL A 37 0.54 -17.09 8.32
C VAL A 37 1.46 -16.25 9.20
N GLN A 38 2.48 -16.85 9.83
CA GLN A 38 3.41 -16.13 10.69
C GLN A 38 4.33 -15.19 9.90
N SER A 39 4.80 -15.62 8.73
CA SER A 39 5.59 -14.78 7.83
C SER A 39 4.79 -13.55 7.39
N ILE A 40 3.52 -13.73 7.04
CA ILE A 40 2.64 -12.61 6.65
C ILE A 40 2.36 -11.71 7.87
N ALA A 41 2.06 -12.29 9.03
CA ALA A 41 1.75 -11.54 10.25
C ALA A 41 2.92 -10.63 10.67
N SER A 42 4.15 -11.14 10.58
CA SER A 42 5.37 -10.36 10.90
C SER A 42 5.64 -9.20 9.92
N ALA A 43 5.05 -9.23 8.73
CA ALA A 43 5.16 -8.18 7.72
C ALA A 43 4.05 -7.11 7.83
N ILE A 44 3.06 -7.29 8.73
CA ILE A 44 2.02 -6.30 8.98
C ILE A 44 2.61 -5.14 9.77
N SER A 45 2.51 -3.94 9.24
CA SER A 45 2.88 -2.71 9.94
C SER A 45 1.77 -2.28 10.87
N VAL A 46 2.12 -1.96 12.11
CA VAL A 46 1.22 -1.38 13.11
C VAL A 46 1.79 -0.03 13.52
N GLN A 47 1.03 1.04 13.34
CA GLN A 47 1.45 2.40 13.63
C GLN A 47 0.35 3.12 14.40
N HIS A 48 0.73 3.72 15.53
CA HIS A 48 -0.16 4.59 16.30
C HIS A 48 -0.03 6.03 15.81
N ASP A 49 -1.15 6.68 15.60
CA ASP A 49 -1.25 8.12 15.26
C ASP A 49 -1.78 8.85 16.49
N ASP A 50 -0.86 9.48 17.21
CA ASP A 50 -1.16 10.21 18.45
C ASP A 50 -2.09 11.42 18.25
N LEU A 51 -2.06 12.02 17.05
CA LEU A 51 -2.89 13.19 16.74
C LEU A 51 -4.35 12.79 16.49
N ASN A 52 -4.56 11.74 15.70
CA ASN A 52 -5.89 11.27 15.35
C ASN A 52 -6.42 10.21 16.32
N LYS A 53 -5.63 9.78 17.32
CA LYS A 53 -5.99 8.74 18.28
C LYS A 53 -6.45 7.44 17.60
N ILE A 54 -5.68 7.01 16.60
CA ILE A 54 -5.98 5.83 15.77
C ILE A 54 -4.75 4.95 15.68
N THR A 55 -4.91 3.66 15.94
CA THR A 55 -3.91 2.65 15.59
C THR A 55 -4.20 2.10 14.20
N ASN A 56 -3.27 2.27 13.29
CA ASN A 56 -3.35 1.84 11.89
C ASN A 56 -2.62 0.51 11.70
N PHE A 57 -3.28 -0.44 11.05
CA PHE A 57 -2.76 -1.73 10.63
C PHE A 57 -2.68 -1.77 9.11
N LYS A 58 -1.52 -2.10 8.56
CA LYS A 58 -1.31 -2.20 7.11
C LYS A 58 -0.58 -3.48 6.78
N GLY A 59 -1.25 -4.36 6.05
CA GLY A 59 -0.67 -5.60 5.56
C GLY A 59 0.30 -5.39 4.39
N PRO A 60 1.14 -6.38 4.07
CA PRO A 60 2.01 -6.33 2.90
C PRO A 60 1.21 -6.36 1.60
N ASN A 61 1.77 -5.82 0.51
CA ASN A 61 1.16 -5.91 -0.81
C ASN A 61 1.17 -7.34 -1.32
N SER A 62 0.00 -7.90 -1.61
CA SER A 62 -0.20 -9.28 -2.10
C SER A 62 -0.47 -9.35 -3.61
N SER A 63 -0.44 -8.23 -4.34
CA SER A 63 -0.61 -8.23 -5.78
C SER A 63 0.50 -9.01 -6.48
N SER A 64 0.16 -9.73 -7.54
CA SER A 64 1.10 -10.33 -8.49
C SER A 64 1.59 -9.34 -9.55
N GLY A 65 0.87 -8.25 -9.77
CA GLY A 65 1.26 -7.15 -10.65
C GLY A 65 2.40 -6.32 -10.05
N ILE A 66 3.34 -5.89 -10.88
CA ILE A 66 4.52 -5.14 -10.42
C ILE A 66 4.13 -3.76 -9.88
N LEU A 67 3.11 -3.14 -10.47
CA LEU A 67 2.66 -1.78 -10.17
C LEU A 67 1.34 -1.74 -9.40
N ASP A 68 0.66 -2.88 -9.29
CA ASP A 68 -0.59 -2.99 -8.55
C ASP A 68 -0.34 -3.09 -7.05
N THR A 69 -1.34 -2.72 -6.29
CA THR A 69 -1.37 -2.95 -4.85
C THR A 69 -2.68 -3.60 -4.44
N VAL A 70 -2.60 -4.70 -3.71
CA VAL A 70 -3.73 -5.31 -3.04
C VAL A 70 -3.31 -5.63 -1.61
N LEU A 71 -3.94 -4.98 -0.64
CA LEU A 71 -3.61 -5.22 0.76
C LEU A 71 -4.83 -5.07 1.68
N LEU A 72 -4.76 -5.68 2.86
CA LEU A 72 -5.67 -5.44 3.96
C LEU A 72 -5.15 -4.28 4.81
N ARG A 73 -6.04 -3.38 5.20
CA ARG A 73 -5.76 -2.36 6.20
C ARG A 73 -6.91 -2.23 7.20
N ALA A 74 -6.58 -1.76 8.40
CA ALA A 74 -7.57 -1.48 9.43
C ALA A 74 -7.16 -0.26 10.24
N GLY A 75 -8.15 0.42 10.81
CA GLY A 75 -7.98 1.45 11.81
C GLY A 75 -8.73 1.09 13.08
N LYS A 76 -8.11 1.30 14.24
CA LYS A 76 -8.74 1.15 15.56
C LYS A 76 -8.70 2.49 16.28
N SER A 77 -9.87 3.03 16.59
CA SER A 77 -9.96 4.26 17.38
C SER A 77 -9.72 3.97 18.87
N ASP A 78 -8.96 4.83 19.53
CA ASP A 78 -8.72 4.76 20.98
C ASP A 78 -9.96 5.20 21.77
N GLU A 79 -10.83 6.01 21.19
CA GLU A 79 -12.02 6.56 21.83
C GLU A 79 -13.22 5.59 21.84
N GLY A 80 -12.98 4.29 21.68
CA GLY A 80 -14.01 3.26 21.79
C GLY A 80 -14.83 3.01 20.52
N GLY A 81 -14.42 3.59 19.39
CA GLY A 81 -15.05 3.42 18.08
C GLY A 81 -14.57 2.18 17.36
N GLY A 82 -14.60 1.01 17.78
CA GLY A 82 -14.35 -0.23 17.07
C GLY A 82 -13.27 -0.22 15.98
N PHE A 83 -13.18 -1.31 15.23
CA PHE A 83 -12.30 -1.43 14.07
C PHE A 83 -13.05 -1.08 12.78
N SER A 84 -12.37 -0.37 11.88
CA SER A 84 -12.72 -0.29 10.46
C SER A 84 -11.76 -1.15 9.64
N TYR A 85 -12.27 -2.05 8.81
CA TYR A 85 -11.47 -2.91 7.94
C TYR A 85 -11.70 -2.55 6.49
N GLN A 86 -10.63 -2.62 5.69
CA GLN A 86 -10.71 -2.30 4.27
C GLN A 86 -9.74 -3.16 3.46
N ILE A 87 -10.20 -3.63 2.30
CA ILE A 87 -9.32 -4.08 1.23
C ILE A 87 -8.94 -2.83 0.45
N TYR A 88 -7.64 -2.55 0.33
CA TYR A 88 -7.13 -1.43 -0.43
C TYR A 88 -6.51 -1.92 -1.72
N VAL A 89 -6.90 -1.31 -2.82
CA VAL A 89 -6.44 -1.64 -4.17
C VAL A 89 -5.87 -0.39 -4.82
N ILE A 90 -4.74 -0.53 -5.49
CA ILE A 90 -4.28 0.36 -6.55
C ILE A 90 -4.23 -0.51 -7.79
N ASP A 91 -5.05 -0.19 -8.77
CA ASP A 91 -5.03 -0.85 -10.08
C ASP A 91 -4.30 0.05 -11.07
N TYR A 92 -3.23 -0.49 -11.68
CA TYR A 92 -2.42 0.17 -12.69
C TYR A 92 -2.68 -0.45 -14.06
N TYR A 93 -3.10 0.36 -15.03
CA TYR A 93 -3.45 -0.12 -16.36
C TYR A 93 -3.17 0.94 -17.44
N HIS A 94 -3.10 0.52 -18.70
CA HIS A 94 -3.01 1.40 -19.85
C HIS A 94 -4.36 1.51 -20.56
N GLY A 95 -4.56 2.61 -21.31
CA GLY A 95 -5.77 2.86 -22.06
C GLY A 95 -6.70 3.86 -21.42
N ASP A 96 -8.00 3.75 -21.69
CA ASP A 96 -8.99 4.66 -21.15
C ASP A 96 -9.28 4.44 -19.67
N TRP A 97 -9.78 5.48 -18.97
CA TRP A 97 -10.20 5.39 -17.59
C TRP A 97 -11.29 4.32 -17.38
N ARG A 98 -11.05 3.41 -16.42
CA ARG A 98 -12.03 2.36 -16.07
C ARG A 98 -13.18 2.90 -15.23
N TYR A 99 -12.96 3.97 -14.45
CA TYR A 99 -13.97 4.64 -13.61
C TYR A 99 -14.67 3.69 -12.63
N TYR A 100 -13.90 2.92 -11.89
CA TYR A 100 -14.44 1.97 -10.92
C TYR A 100 -15.40 2.63 -9.92
N ASP A 101 -16.59 2.07 -9.77
CA ASP A 101 -17.66 2.54 -8.88
C ASP A 101 -18.43 1.41 -8.19
N THR A 102 -18.23 0.16 -8.61
CA THR A 102 -18.86 -1.03 -8.03
C THR A 102 -17.83 -2.09 -7.67
N ALA A 103 -18.16 -2.88 -6.64
CA ALA A 103 -17.39 -4.07 -6.26
C ALA A 103 -18.32 -5.20 -5.84
N SER A 104 -17.95 -6.44 -6.18
CA SER A 104 -18.67 -7.64 -5.76
C SER A 104 -17.71 -8.81 -5.52
N ASP A 105 -18.05 -9.69 -4.58
CA ASP A 105 -17.30 -10.93 -4.39
C ASP A 105 -17.77 -12.03 -5.37
N SER A 106 -17.04 -13.15 -5.39
CA SER A 106 -17.35 -14.30 -6.25
C SER A 106 -18.69 -14.98 -5.94
N LYS A 107 -19.34 -14.64 -4.83
CA LYS A 107 -20.66 -15.13 -4.43
C LYS A 107 -21.78 -14.17 -4.83
N GLY A 108 -21.43 -13.04 -5.47
CA GLY A 108 -22.37 -11.99 -5.89
C GLY A 108 -22.74 -11.00 -4.79
N ASN A 109 -22.10 -11.03 -3.62
CA ASN A 109 -22.34 -10.01 -2.60
C ASN A 109 -21.74 -8.69 -3.03
N HIS A 110 -22.53 -7.61 -2.98
CA HIS A 110 -22.05 -6.26 -3.19
C HIS A 110 -21.15 -5.82 -2.04
N LEU A 111 -19.99 -5.24 -2.38
CA LEU A 111 -19.05 -4.67 -1.44
C LEU A 111 -19.06 -3.15 -1.55
N VAL A 112 -18.98 -2.47 -0.39
CA VAL A 112 -18.99 -0.99 -0.37
C VAL A 112 -17.64 -0.48 -0.81
N ILE A 113 -17.60 0.12 -2.00
CA ILE A 113 -16.40 0.71 -2.59
C ILE A 113 -16.36 2.21 -2.37
N LYS A 114 -15.15 2.74 -2.12
CA LYS A 114 -14.84 4.16 -2.07
C LYS A 114 -13.65 4.44 -2.97
N LEU A 115 -13.83 5.36 -3.90
CA LEU A 115 -12.72 5.91 -4.66
C LEU A 115 -11.92 6.86 -3.76
N ASN A 116 -10.60 6.65 -3.65
CA ASN A 116 -9.70 7.53 -2.92
C ASN A 116 -9.05 8.56 -3.87
N SER A 117 -8.48 8.10 -4.99
CA SER A 117 -7.94 8.98 -6.05
C SER A 117 -7.92 8.29 -7.40
N ARG A 118 -7.73 9.10 -8.45
CA ARG A 118 -7.41 8.71 -9.82
C ARG A 118 -6.22 9.51 -10.26
N ASP A 119 -5.19 8.85 -10.77
CA ASP A 119 -3.94 9.49 -11.13
C ASP A 119 -3.47 9.00 -12.51
N VAL A 120 -2.95 9.92 -13.34
CA VAL A 120 -2.20 9.57 -14.53
C VAL A 120 -0.77 9.31 -14.11
N SER A 121 -0.31 8.08 -14.30
CA SER A 121 1.04 7.67 -13.88
C SER A 121 2.10 8.08 -14.89
N SER A 122 1.83 7.86 -16.19
CA SER A 122 2.72 8.26 -17.29
C SER A 122 1.93 8.27 -18.60
N CYS A 123 2.40 9.03 -19.58
CA CYS A 123 1.88 9.00 -20.95
C CYS A 123 3.03 8.83 -21.94
N ASP A 124 2.79 8.06 -23.01
CA ASP A 124 3.59 8.02 -24.20
C ASP A 124 2.82 8.64 -25.40
N TYR A 125 3.33 8.45 -26.63
CA TYR A 125 2.69 9.00 -27.84
C TYR A 125 1.31 8.40 -28.16
N PHE A 126 0.99 7.23 -27.61
CA PHE A 126 -0.20 6.46 -28.01
C PHE A 126 -1.18 6.27 -26.89
N THR A 127 -0.75 6.22 -25.63
CA THR A 127 -1.59 5.90 -24.50
C THR A 127 -1.05 6.49 -23.18
N CYS A 128 -1.93 6.62 -22.21
CA CYS A 128 -1.55 6.93 -20.84
C CYS A 128 -1.71 5.69 -19.94
N ALA A 129 -0.85 5.60 -18.95
CA ALA A 129 -1.01 4.68 -17.84
C ALA A 129 -1.76 5.38 -16.71
N HIS A 130 -2.74 4.71 -16.15
CA HIS A 130 -3.63 5.21 -15.12
C HIS A 130 -3.51 4.40 -13.84
N GLN A 131 -3.83 5.03 -12.72
CA GLN A 131 -3.99 4.37 -11.43
C GLN A 131 -5.33 4.78 -10.82
N GLU A 132 -6.12 3.80 -10.38
CA GLU A 132 -7.30 4.05 -9.57
C GLU A 132 -7.08 3.44 -8.18
N HIS A 133 -7.21 4.29 -7.15
CA HIS A 133 -6.98 3.94 -5.75
C HIS A 133 -8.34 3.72 -5.08
N LEU A 134 -8.60 2.49 -4.69
CA LEU A 134 -9.89 2.05 -4.19
C LEU A 134 -9.79 1.55 -2.76
N GLY A 135 -10.78 1.90 -1.96
CA GLY A 135 -11.00 1.34 -0.64
C GLY A 135 -12.31 0.54 -0.63
N ILE A 136 -12.25 -0.75 -0.37
CA ILE A 136 -13.42 -1.61 -0.29
C ILE A 136 -13.64 -1.93 1.19
N ASN A 137 -14.69 -1.34 1.77
CA ASN A 137 -14.99 -1.53 3.18
C ASN A 137 -15.57 -2.92 3.41
N VAL A 138 -15.02 -3.61 4.40
CA VAL A 138 -15.47 -4.94 4.83
C VAL A 138 -15.62 -4.97 6.34
N SER A 139 -16.48 -5.85 6.85
CA SER A 139 -16.58 -6.06 8.29
C SER A 139 -15.60 -7.14 8.76
N ARG A 140 -15.33 -7.19 10.07
CA ARG A 140 -14.56 -8.27 10.67
C ARG A 140 -15.21 -9.62 10.42
N GLU A 141 -16.53 -9.71 10.57
CA GLU A 141 -17.31 -10.93 10.35
C GLU A 141 -17.21 -11.41 8.90
N TYR A 142 -17.14 -10.47 7.93
CA TYR A 142 -16.93 -10.81 6.53
C TYR A 142 -15.55 -11.45 6.31
N LEU A 143 -14.50 -10.92 6.92
CA LEU A 143 -13.16 -11.49 6.87
C LEU A 143 -13.11 -12.85 7.56
N GLU A 144 -13.70 -13.01 8.75
CA GLU A 144 -13.75 -14.27 9.49
C GLU A 144 -14.51 -15.36 8.72
N LYS A 145 -15.63 -15.02 8.07
CA LYS A 145 -16.41 -15.95 7.23
C LYS A 145 -15.62 -16.46 6.02
N ASN A 146 -14.70 -15.66 5.51
CA ASN A 146 -13.91 -15.99 4.31
C ASN A 146 -12.47 -16.41 4.62
N GLN A 147 -12.07 -16.51 5.89
CA GLN A 147 -10.70 -16.84 6.28
C GLN A 147 -10.21 -18.21 5.84
N GLU A 148 -11.12 -19.18 5.57
CA GLU A 148 -10.73 -20.51 5.10
C GLU A 148 -10.57 -20.58 3.58
N ASN A 149 -11.35 -19.82 2.83
CA ASN A 149 -11.40 -19.91 1.36
C ASN A 149 -10.71 -18.73 0.65
N GLY A 150 -10.39 -17.67 1.39
CA GLY A 150 -9.96 -16.41 0.78
C GLY A 150 -11.13 -15.61 0.20
N ILE A 151 -10.81 -14.47 -0.40
CA ILE A 151 -11.78 -13.59 -1.05
C ILE A 151 -11.32 -13.38 -2.49
N VAL A 152 -12.18 -13.74 -3.44
CA VAL A 152 -12.06 -13.32 -4.85
C VAL A 152 -13.11 -12.25 -5.06
N PHE A 153 -12.71 -11.10 -5.53
CA PHE A 153 -13.62 -9.98 -5.75
C PHE A 153 -13.29 -9.26 -7.05
N LYS A 154 -14.31 -8.67 -7.64
CA LYS A 154 -14.23 -7.90 -8.86
C LYS A 154 -14.59 -6.45 -8.57
N VAL A 155 -13.83 -5.52 -9.12
CA VAL A 155 -14.19 -4.11 -9.23
C VAL A 155 -14.61 -3.83 -10.67
N SER A 156 -15.63 -3.02 -10.87
CA SER A 156 -16.15 -2.70 -12.19
C SER A 156 -16.49 -1.22 -12.27
N GLY A 157 -16.40 -0.69 -13.47
CA GLY A 157 -16.78 0.67 -13.82
C GLY A 157 -17.18 0.76 -15.29
N LYS A 158 -17.54 1.94 -15.76
CA LYS A 158 -18.03 2.13 -17.14
C LYS A 158 -17.00 1.81 -18.23
N GLY A 159 -15.70 1.85 -17.91
CA GLY A 159 -14.61 1.64 -18.87
C GLY A 159 -13.89 0.29 -18.69
N GLY A 160 -14.29 -0.55 -17.74
CA GLY A 160 -13.68 -1.86 -17.57
C GLY A 160 -13.92 -2.48 -16.20
N GLU A 161 -13.33 -3.64 -16.00
CA GLU A 161 -13.38 -4.39 -14.75
C GLU A 161 -12.04 -5.08 -14.48
N GLU A 162 -11.76 -5.39 -13.21
CA GLU A 162 -10.59 -6.15 -12.78
C GLU A 162 -10.92 -7.05 -11.61
N THR A 163 -10.22 -8.20 -11.51
CA THR A 163 -10.45 -9.20 -10.46
C THR A 163 -9.21 -9.34 -9.59
N PHE A 164 -9.42 -9.32 -8.28
CA PHE A 164 -8.38 -9.42 -7.28
C PHE A 164 -8.64 -10.56 -6.30
N ILE A 165 -7.57 -10.99 -5.63
CA ILE A 165 -7.60 -12.10 -4.69
C ILE A 165 -6.92 -11.70 -3.38
N ILE A 166 -7.57 -12.02 -2.26
CA ILE A 166 -6.99 -12.04 -0.92
C ILE A 166 -6.97 -13.51 -0.46
N THR A 167 -5.78 -14.03 -0.19
CA THR A 167 -5.63 -15.45 0.19
C THR A 167 -6.12 -15.71 1.61
N SER A 168 -6.49 -16.97 1.89
CA SER A 168 -6.85 -17.47 3.23
C SER A 168 -5.75 -17.17 4.26
N SER A 169 -4.48 -17.49 3.94
CA SER A 169 -3.36 -17.24 4.83
C SER A 169 -3.20 -15.75 5.16
N TYR A 170 -3.48 -14.86 4.20
CA TYR A 170 -3.41 -13.42 4.42
C TYR A 170 -4.51 -12.95 5.38
N ILE A 171 -5.76 -13.41 5.20
CA ILE A 171 -6.87 -13.03 6.09
C ILE A 171 -6.58 -13.51 7.51
N LYS A 172 -6.16 -14.77 7.68
CA LYS A 172 -5.79 -15.33 9.00
C LYS A 172 -4.69 -14.54 9.69
N ALA A 173 -3.63 -14.22 8.95
CA ALA A 173 -2.53 -13.40 9.46
C ALA A 173 -3.00 -12.00 9.89
N PHE A 174 -3.81 -11.35 9.05
CA PHE A 174 -4.28 -10.00 9.33
C PHE A 174 -5.19 -9.96 10.56
N LEU A 175 -6.15 -10.88 10.66
CA LEU A 175 -7.05 -11.00 11.82
C LEU A 175 -6.32 -11.36 13.12
N SER A 176 -5.19 -12.04 13.06
CA SER A 176 -4.38 -12.37 14.23
C SER A 176 -3.67 -11.16 14.83
N VAL A 177 -3.40 -10.13 14.02
CA VAL A 177 -2.71 -8.90 14.42
C VAL A 177 -3.70 -7.77 14.71
N ALA A 178 -4.69 -7.55 13.86
CA ALA A 178 -5.72 -6.51 13.98
C ALA A 178 -6.88 -6.98 14.87
N LYS A 179 -6.67 -6.95 16.21
CA LYS A 179 -7.61 -7.44 17.22
C LYS A 179 -7.66 -6.53 18.46
#